data_a800d99b8e8261ca90332d5aca67f1f2
#
_entry.id   a800d99b8e8261ca90332d5aca67f1f2
#
_cell.length_a   1.000
_cell.length_b   1.000
_cell.length_c   1.000
_cell.angle_alpha   90.00
_cell.angle_beta   90.00
_cell.angle_gamma   90.00
#
_symmetry.space_group_name_H-M   'P 1'
#
loop_
_entity.id
_entity.type
_entity.pdbx_description
1 polymer ?
#
loop_
_entity_poly.entity_id
_entity_poly.type
_entity_poly.pdbx_seq_one_letter_code
_entity_poly.pdbx_strand_id
1 'polypeptide(L)'
;VDSIVSLFPPHLRTCRLMKRPLEHIERVLRSRELARYVDFTANDAGGNPVTLSQVMKRSRYLLLDFWFADCVPCRSEMPHIRTAYEAYHDKGFEVVGLSTDKDAGAWKKAIAEDGMAWINLTDADRRVCDLYSVTKFPTNYLIDCSTGEVVARELRGKVLAETLGELFKQ
;
A
#
# COMPACT_ATOMS: atom_id res chain seq x y z
N VAL A 1 -13.30 19.33 2.55
CA VAL A 1 -13.88 18.71 1.33
C VAL A 1 -15.21 18.16 1.73
N ASP A 2 -16.30 18.73 1.17
CA ASP A 2 -17.66 18.24 1.43
C ASP A 2 -17.73 16.78 0.96
N SER A 3 -18.14 15.88 1.86
CA SER A 3 -18.26 14.45 1.53
C SER A 3 -19.15 14.28 0.30
N ILE A 4 -18.76 13.45 -0.66
CA ILE A 4 -19.58 13.14 -1.85
C ILE A 4 -20.97 12.62 -1.45
N VAL A 5 -21.09 12.06 -0.24
CA VAL A 5 -22.37 11.65 0.34
C VAL A 5 -23.31 12.83 0.46
N SER A 6 -22.79 14.06 0.63
CA SER A 6 -23.63 15.28 0.66
C SER A 6 -24.32 15.58 -0.67
N LEU A 7 -23.82 15.05 -1.79
CA LEU A 7 -24.42 15.21 -3.11
C LEU A 7 -25.64 14.32 -3.35
N PHE A 8 -25.82 13.27 -2.52
CA PHE A 8 -27.00 12.40 -2.63
C PHE A 8 -28.21 13.02 -1.93
N PRO A 9 -29.42 12.80 -2.46
CA PRO A 9 -30.65 13.23 -1.78
C PRO A 9 -30.74 12.72 -0.35
N PRO A 10 -31.32 13.50 0.61
CA PRO A 10 -31.35 13.12 2.03
C PRO A 10 -31.90 11.72 2.32
N HIS A 11 -32.96 11.31 1.58
CA HIS A 11 -33.58 10.01 1.75
C HIS A 11 -32.64 8.84 1.38
N LEU A 12 -31.70 9.05 0.46
CA LEU A 12 -30.69 8.02 0.11
C LEU A 12 -29.57 7.97 1.15
N ARG A 13 -29.19 9.11 1.74
CA ARG A 13 -28.14 9.15 2.78
C ARG A 13 -28.54 8.38 4.03
N THR A 14 -29.84 8.41 4.37
CA THR A 14 -30.40 7.75 5.56
C THR A 14 -30.93 6.35 5.28
N CYS A 15 -31.00 5.94 4.00
CA CYS A 15 -31.48 4.64 3.62
C CYS A 15 -30.51 3.55 4.07
N ARG A 16 -31.03 2.56 4.84
CA ARG A 16 -30.24 1.43 5.37
C ARG A 16 -29.54 0.64 4.25
N LEU A 17 -30.17 0.50 3.07
CA LEU A 17 -29.59 -0.21 1.92
C LEU A 17 -28.45 0.56 1.27
N MET A 18 -28.44 1.88 1.37
CA MET A 18 -27.40 2.76 0.79
C MET A 18 -26.21 2.99 1.71
N LYS A 19 -26.29 2.62 2.98
CA LYS A 19 -25.23 2.86 3.96
C LYS A 19 -23.89 2.27 3.50
N ARG A 20 -23.85 0.97 3.21
CA ARG A 20 -22.62 0.29 2.75
C ARG A 20 -22.09 0.80 1.40
N PRO A 21 -22.95 0.99 0.34
CA PRO A 21 -22.51 1.62 -0.90
C PRO A 21 -21.90 3.01 -0.72
N LEU A 22 -22.50 3.87 0.10
CA LEU A 22 -22.00 5.21 0.37
C LEU A 22 -20.66 5.19 1.12
N GLU A 23 -20.54 4.36 2.17
CA GLU A 23 -19.28 4.16 2.89
C GLU A 23 -18.17 3.63 1.96
N HIS A 24 -18.52 2.75 1.02
CA HIS A 24 -17.57 2.25 0.03
C HIS A 24 -17.10 3.37 -0.92
N ILE A 25 -18.01 4.16 -1.45
CA ILE A 25 -17.69 5.30 -2.33
C ILE A 25 -16.77 6.30 -1.60
N GLU A 26 -17.09 6.68 -0.36
CA GLU A 26 -16.24 7.57 0.44
C GLU A 26 -14.83 7.00 0.64
N ARG A 27 -14.72 5.71 0.92
CA ARG A 27 -13.44 5.04 1.11
C ARG A 27 -12.60 5.04 -0.18
N VAL A 28 -13.21 4.75 -1.34
CA VAL A 28 -12.54 4.80 -2.64
C VAL A 28 -12.03 6.20 -2.94
N LEU A 29 -12.82 7.23 -2.66
CA LEU A 29 -12.40 8.62 -2.89
C LEU A 29 -11.26 9.03 -1.96
N ARG A 30 -11.35 8.73 -0.67
CA ARG A 30 -10.25 8.99 0.27
C ARG A 30 -8.95 8.32 -0.16
N SER A 31 -9.00 7.09 -0.64
CA SER A 31 -7.79 6.41 -1.11
C SER A 31 -7.16 7.09 -2.34
N ARG A 32 -7.99 7.73 -3.19
CA ARG A 32 -7.53 8.50 -4.34
C ARG A 32 -7.00 9.88 -3.97
N GLU A 33 -7.49 10.48 -2.88
CA GLU A 33 -7.14 11.82 -2.40
C GLU A 33 -6.00 11.81 -1.38
N LEU A 34 -5.48 10.63 -1.01
CA LEU A 34 -4.41 10.51 -0.01
C LEU A 34 -3.14 11.21 -0.53
N ALA A 35 -2.97 12.47 -0.17
CA ALA A 35 -1.83 13.28 -0.64
C ALA A 35 -0.53 12.99 0.11
N ARG A 36 -0.62 12.49 1.35
CA ARG A 36 0.52 12.22 2.24
C ARG A 36 0.36 10.87 2.92
N TYR A 37 1.50 10.24 3.26
CA TYR A 37 1.47 9.01 4.05
C TYR A 37 0.84 9.23 5.43
N VAL A 38 0.32 8.17 5.99
CA VAL A 38 -0.15 8.11 7.37
C VAL A 38 0.74 7.13 8.12
N ASP A 39 1.37 7.57 9.21
CA ASP A 39 2.30 6.72 9.96
C ASP A 39 1.56 5.57 10.67
N PHE A 40 2.22 4.42 10.74
CA PHE A 40 1.72 3.25 11.46
C PHE A 40 2.88 2.38 11.94
N THR A 41 2.56 1.48 12.87
CA THR A 41 3.45 0.41 13.29
C THR A 41 2.76 -0.93 13.05
N ALA A 42 3.47 -1.86 12.42
CA ALA A 42 3.03 -3.23 12.19
C ALA A 42 4.18 -4.21 12.44
N ASN A 43 3.88 -5.49 12.62
CA ASN A 43 4.90 -6.49 12.95
C ASN A 43 5.47 -7.16 11.70
N ASP A 44 6.77 -7.43 11.73
CA ASP A 44 7.44 -8.27 10.74
C ASP A 44 7.14 -9.78 10.96
N ALA A 45 7.73 -10.64 10.13
CA ALA A 45 7.57 -12.10 10.21
C ALA A 45 8.18 -12.71 11.49
N GLY A 46 9.04 -11.97 12.19
CA GLY A 46 9.61 -12.34 13.50
C GLY A 46 8.76 -11.85 14.69
N GLY A 47 7.72 -11.05 14.43
CA GLY A 47 6.90 -10.41 15.46
C GLY A 47 7.48 -9.08 15.99
N ASN A 48 8.54 -8.56 15.36
CA ASN A 48 9.14 -7.29 15.77
C ASN A 48 8.35 -6.11 15.22
N PRO A 49 8.08 -5.07 16.01
CA PRO A 49 7.38 -3.89 15.55
C PRO A 49 8.26 -3.05 14.63
N VAL A 50 7.73 -2.67 13.48
CA VAL A 50 8.36 -1.77 12.49
C VAL A 50 7.44 -0.59 12.27
N THR A 51 7.98 0.63 12.42
CA THR A 51 7.24 1.87 12.19
C THR A 51 7.61 2.46 10.83
N LEU A 52 6.61 2.81 10.01
CA LEU A 52 6.82 3.29 8.63
C LEU A 52 7.74 4.52 8.57
N SER A 53 7.53 5.50 9.47
CA SER A 53 8.37 6.70 9.52
C SER A 53 9.84 6.42 9.85
N GLN A 54 10.15 5.32 10.56
CA GLN A 54 11.54 4.92 10.81
C GLN A 54 12.20 4.32 9.55
N VAL A 55 11.44 3.57 8.75
CA VAL A 55 11.90 3.06 7.45
C VAL A 55 12.16 4.23 6.50
N MET A 56 11.25 5.18 6.42
CA MET A 56 11.35 6.36 5.55
C MET A 56 12.59 7.20 5.81
N LYS A 57 13.04 7.32 7.07
CA LYS A 57 14.27 8.09 7.41
C LYS A 57 15.54 7.60 6.72
N ARG A 58 15.54 6.37 6.22
CA ARG A 58 16.69 5.72 5.58
C ARG A 58 16.55 5.62 4.07
N SER A 59 15.45 6.13 3.51
CA SER A 59 15.08 5.97 2.12
C SER A 59 14.79 7.32 1.45
N ARG A 60 14.98 7.41 0.13
CA ARG A 60 14.52 8.55 -0.68
C ARG A 60 13.06 8.37 -1.10
N TYR A 61 12.74 7.17 -1.60
CA TYR A 61 11.39 6.78 -2.01
C TYR A 61 11.02 5.44 -1.40
N LEU A 62 9.77 5.30 -0.99
CA LEU A 62 9.23 4.09 -0.41
C LEU A 62 7.97 3.66 -1.16
N LEU A 63 7.93 2.40 -1.61
CA LEU A 63 6.71 1.77 -2.11
C LEU A 63 6.03 1.04 -0.95
N LEU A 64 4.84 1.49 -0.57
CA LEU A 64 3.96 0.77 0.35
C LEU A 64 2.98 -0.05 -0.48
N ASP A 65 3.11 -1.38 -0.46
CA ASP A 65 2.30 -2.30 -1.25
C ASP A 65 1.40 -3.16 -0.37
N PHE A 66 0.09 -3.11 -0.61
CA PHE A 66 -0.93 -3.89 0.09
C PHE A 66 -1.28 -5.13 -0.71
N TRP A 67 -1.16 -6.31 -0.09
CA TRP A 67 -1.31 -7.60 -0.74
C TRP A 67 -1.82 -8.70 0.19
N PHE A 68 -1.97 -9.93 -0.31
CA PHE A 68 -2.15 -11.16 0.49
C PHE A 68 -1.72 -12.39 -0.33
N ALA A 69 -1.43 -13.50 0.35
CA ALA A 69 -0.79 -14.69 -0.23
C ALA A 69 -1.56 -15.32 -1.40
N ASP A 70 -2.89 -15.40 -1.32
CA ASP A 70 -3.75 -15.98 -2.35
C ASP A 70 -4.20 -14.96 -3.42
N CYS A 71 -3.69 -13.73 -3.36
CA CYS A 71 -4.00 -12.69 -4.34
C CYS A 71 -3.20 -12.90 -5.63
N VAL A 72 -3.76 -13.60 -6.59
CA VAL A 72 -3.10 -13.88 -7.88
C VAL A 72 -2.60 -12.60 -8.58
N PRO A 73 -3.39 -11.53 -8.73
CA PRO A 73 -2.89 -10.29 -9.34
C PRO A 73 -1.80 -9.62 -8.52
N CYS A 74 -1.80 -9.74 -7.16
CA CYS A 74 -0.70 -9.23 -6.34
C CYS A 74 0.59 -10.00 -6.62
N ARG A 75 0.51 -11.33 -6.61
CA ARG A 75 1.65 -12.21 -6.84
C ARG A 75 2.28 -12.00 -8.23
N SER A 76 1.47 -11.68 -9.23
CA SER A 76 1.96 -11.36 -10.58
C SER A 76 2.76 -10.06 -10.66
N GLU A 77 2.61 -9.13 -9.69
CA GLU A 77 3.40 -7.90 -9.60
C GLU A 77 4.76 -8.10 -8.89
N MET A 78 4.93 -9.15 -8.07
CA MET A 78 6.15 -9.35 -7.28
C MET A 78 7.44 -9.42 -8.11
N PRO A 79 7.49 -10.04 -9.31
CA PRO A 79 8.68 -9.99 -10.17
C PRO A 79 9.05 -8.57 -10.60
N HIS A 80 8.06 -7.70 -10.85
CA HIS A 80 8.29 -6.30 -11.24
C HIS A 80 8.80 -5.47 -10.06
N ILE A 81 8.21 -5.66 -8.87
CA ILE A 81 8.66 -5.02 -7.63
C ILE A 81 10.10 -5.45 -7.31
N ARG A 82 10.41 -6.74 -7.43
CA ARG A 82 11.76 -7.28 -7.20
C ARG A 82 12.78 -6.66 -8.14
N THR A 83 12.50 -6.60 -9.44
CA THR A 83 13.38 -5.96 -10.43
C THR A 83 13.64 -4.49 -10.08
N ALA A 84 12.61 -3.75 -9.67
CA ALA A 84 12.74 -2.37 -9.25
C ALA A 84 13.55 -2.25 -7.94
N TYR A 85 13.32 -3.14 -6.98
CA TYR A 85 14.06 -3.19 -5.72
C TYR A 85 15.55 -3.43 -5.95
N GLU A 86 15.90 -4.45 -6.71
CA GLU A 86 17.30 -4.77 -7.08
C GLU A 86 18.02 -3.61 -7.79
N ALA A 87 17.30 -2.86 -8.64
CA ALA A 87 17.88 -1.76 -9.40
C ALA A 87 18.07 -0.45 -8.62
N TYR A 88 17.25 -0.21 -7.57
CA TYR A 88 17.16 1.09 -6.93
C TYR A 88 17.33 1.07 -5.40
N HIS A 89 17.38 -0.09 -4.75
CA HIS A 89 17.52 -0.19 -3.29
C HIS A 89 18.77 0.53 -2.78
N ASP A 90 19.93 0.28 -3.39
CA ASP A 90 21.20 0.93 -3.03
C ASP A 90 21.21 2.44 -3.32
N LYS A 91 20.22 2.94 -4.06
CA LYS A 91 20.03 4.36 -4.36
C LYS A 91 19.05 5.04 -3.42
N GLY A 92 18.49 4.28 -2.45
CA GLY A 92 17.54 4.77 -1.47
C GLY A 92 16.07 4.48 -1.79
N PHE A 93 15.77 3.47 -2.63
CA PHE A 93 14.43 2.95 -2.79
C PHE A 93 14.16 1.82 -1.81
N GLU A 94 13.05 1.88 -1.10
CA GLU A 94 12.62 0.82 -0.18
C GLU A 94 11.21 0.35 -0.53
N VAL A 95 10.90 -0.90 -0.17
CA VAL A 95 9.58 -1.49 -0.30
C VAL A 95 9.11 -1.98 1.07
N VAL A 96 7.88 -1.67 1.40
CA VAL A 96 7.16 -2.24 2.54
C VAL A 96 5.94 -2.98 2.00
N GLY A 97 6.00 -4.30 1.99
CA GLY A 97 4.88 -5.16 1.70
C GLY A 97 4.03 -5.35 2.96
N LEU A 98 2.76 -4.96 2.91
CA LEU A 98 1.83 -5.07 4.02
C LEU A 98 0.74 -6.09 3.67
N SER A 99 0.81 -7.26 4.33
CA SER A 99 -0.10 -8.37 4.08
C SER A 99 -1.31 -8.36 5.01
N THR A 100 -2.48 -8.69 4.46
CA THR A 100 -3.71 -8.88 5.23
C THR A 100 -4.00 -10.35 5.55
N ASP A 101 -3.04 -11.24 5.35
CA ASP A 101 -3.18 -12.65 5.67
C ASP A 101 -3.38 -12.86 7.17
N LYS A 102 -4.36 -13.72 7.51
CA LYS A 102 -4.56 -14.20 8.88
C LYS A 102 -3.71 -15.44 9.18
N ASP A 103 -3.37 -16.20 8.14
CA ASP A 103 -2.47 -17.36 8.23
C ASP A 103 -1.03 -16.92 8.02
N ALA A 104 -0.28 -16.84 9.11
CA ALA A 104 1.14 -16.49 9.08
C ALA A 104 1.98 -17.53 8.30
N GLY A 105 1.55 -18.79 8.22
CA GLY A 105 2.23 -19.82 7.45
C GLY A 105 2.10 -19.59 5.94
N ALA A 106 0.88 -19.32 5.45
CA ALA A 106 0.62 -18.99 4.04
C ALA A 106 1.38 -17.72 3.63
N TRP A 107 1.35 -16.68 4.47
CA TRP A 107 2.09 -15.44 4.26
C TRP A 107 3.60 -15.65 4.12
N LYS A 108 4.22 -16.32 5.09
CA LYS A 108 5.68 -16.60 5.06
C LYS A 108 6.08 -17.47 3.87
N LYS A 109 5.24 -18.45 3.51
CA LYS A 109 5.45 -19.28 2.33
C LYS A 109 5.44 -18.43 1.04
N ALA A 110 4.46 -17.55 0.89
CA ALA A 110 4.36 -16.65 -0.26
C ALA A 110 5.56 -15.70 -0.38
N ILE A 111 6.04 -15.12 0.73
CA ILE A 111 7.26 -14.30 0.77
C ILE A 111 8.46 -15.08 0.22
N ALA A 112 8.64 -16.32 0.66
CA ALA A 112 9.76 -17.16 0.24
C ALA A 112 9.65 -17.57 -1.23
N GLU A 113 8.46 -17.96 -1.70
CA GLU A 113 8.21 -18.37 -3.08
C GLU A 113 8.46 -17.22 -4.08
N ASP A 114 8.05 -16.00 -3.75
CA ASP A 114 8.21 -14.83 -4.61
C ASP A 114 9.56 -14.11 -4.42
N GLY A 115 10.40 -14.56 -3.47
CA GLY A 115 11.71 -13.98 -3.22
C GLY A 115 11.63 -12.52 -2.78
N MET A 116 10.69 -12.19 -1.88
CA MET A 116 10.46 -10.83 -1.37
C MET A 116 11.53 -10.45 -0.35
N ALA A 117 12.65 -9.88 -0.82
CA ALA A 117 13.80 -9.52 0.02
C ALA A 117 13.62 -8.22 0.82
N TRP A 118 12.54 -7.49 0.58
CA TRP A 118 12.21 -6.23 1.26
C TRP A 118 11.48 -6.44 2.59
N ILE A 119 11.11 -5.34 3.23
CA ILE A 119 10.40 -5.35 4.51
C ILE A 119 8.97 -5.87 4.29
N ASN A 120 8.63 -6.99 4.98
CA ASN A 120 7.31 -7.60 4.92
C ASN A 120 6.65 -7.54 6.30
N LEU A 121 5.49 -6.87 6.37
CA LEU A 121 4.72 -6.62 7.58
C LEU A 121 3.32 -7.25 7.48
N THR A 122 2.69 -7.49 8.63
CA THR A 122 1.34 -8.06 8.71
C THR A 122 0.31 -7.02 9.22
N ASP A 123 -0.86 -7.00 8.57
CA ASP A 123 -2.06 -6.22 8.92
C ASP A 123 -3.28 -7.15 8.94
N ALA A 124 -3.17 -8.28 9.67
CA ALA A 124 -4.20 -9.33 9.71
C ALA A 124 -5.57 -8.84 10.20
N ASP A 125 -5.61 -7.79 11.00
CA ASP A 125 -6.81 -7.10 11.47
C ASP A 125 -7.30 -5.99 10.52
N ARG A 126 -6.58 -5.73 9.42
CA ARG A 126 -6.86 -4.72 8.38
C ARG A 126 -6.91 -3.27 8.88
N ARG A 127 -6.33 -3.00 10.03
CA ARG A 127 -6.31 -1.66 10.63
C ARG A 127 -5.59 -0.64 9.74
N VAL A 128 -4.46 -1.02 9.17
CA VAL A 128 -3.71 -0.14 8.27
C VAL A 128 -4.39 -0.03 6.91
N CYS A 129 -4.99 -1.11 6.40
CA CYS A 129 -5.85 -1.05 5.22
C CYS A 129 -6.98 -0.03 5.37
N ASP A 130 -7.64 0.00 6.53
CA ASP A 130 -8.71 0.98 6.80
C ASP A 130 -8.16 2.39 6.91
N LEU A 131 -6.98 2.57 7.53
CA LEU A 131 -6.28 3.85 7.65
C LEU A 131 -5.96 4.44 6.26
N TYR A 132 -5.50 3.61 5.33
CA TYR A 132 -5.19 3.99 3.94
C TYR A 132 -6.40 3.88 3.00
N SER A 133 -7.57 3.54 3.54
CA SER A 133 -8.81 3.34 2.78
C SER A 133 -8.69 2.33 1.63
N VAL A 134 -7.90 1.27 1.82
CA VAL A 134 -7.66 0.22 0.83
C VAL A 134 -8.91 -0.66 0.69
N THR A 135 -9.49 -0.68 -0.53
CA THR A 135 -10.71 -1.41 -0.87
C THR A 135 -10.51 -2.55 -1.85
N LYS A 136 -9.36 -2.58 -2.53
CA LYS A 136 -9.00 -3.58 -3.55
C LYS A 136 -7.53 -3.95 -3.44
N PHE A 137 -7.17 -5.10 -3.99
CA PHE A 137 -5.80 -5.60 -4.06
C PHE A 137 -5.41 -5.99 -5.49
N PRO A 138 -4.14 -5.77 -5.87
CA PRO A 138 -3.15 -5.00 -5.13
C PRO A 138 -3.47 -3.50 -5.10
N THR A 139 -3.00 -2.80 -4.08
CA THR A 139 -2.99 -1.34 -4.00
C THR A 139 -1.62 -0.92 -3.52
N ASN A 140 -0.99 0.06 -4.16
CA ASN A 140 0.28 0.60 -3.69
C ASN A 140 0.35 2.12 -3.80
N TYR A 141 1.24 2.68 -2.98
CA TYR A 141 1.56 4.10 -2.89
C TYR A 141 3.07 4.28 -2.95
N LEU A 142 3.56 5.11 -3.86
CA LEU A 142 4.95 5.55 -3.88
C LEU A 142 5.06 6.87 -3.11
N ILE A 143 5.90 6.89 -2.10
CA ILE A 143 6.03 7.99 -1.14
C ILE A 143 7.41 8.61 -1.31
N ASP A 144 7.47 9.94 -1.45
CA ASP A 144 8.70 10.70 -1.27
C ASP A 144 8.99 10.80 0.23
N CYS A 145 10.08 10.19 0.68
CA CYS A 145 10.39 10.10 2.10
C CYS A 145 10.84 11.44 2.70
N SER A 146 11.28 12.40 1.88
CA SER A 146 11.71 13.71 2.35
C SER A 146 10.53 14.62 2.68
N THR A 147 9.48 14.56 1.87
CA THR A 147 8.27 15.38 2.05
C THR A 147 7.13 14.63 2.74
N GLY A 148 7.12 13.29 2.63
CA GLY A 148 6.02 12.44 3.05
C GLY A 148 4.83 12.46 2.09
N GLU A 149 5.00 13.01 0.89
CA GLU A 149 3.95 13.08 -0.12
C GLU A 149 3.84 11.77 -0.92
N VAL A 150 2.61 11.40 -1.27
CA VAL A 150 2.33 10.31 -2.19
C VAL A 150 2.52 10.82 -3.62
N VAL A 151 3.65 10.50 -4.24
CA VAL A 151 4.02 10.98 -5.57
C VAL A 151 3.44 10.13 -6.71
N ALA A 152 3.12 8.87 -6.44
CA ALA A 152 2.44 8.01 -7.39
C ALA A 152 1.66 6.90 -6.68
N ARG A 153 0.75 6.25 -7.38
CA ARG A 153 -0.07 5.16 -6.85
C ARG A 153 -0.49 4.20 -7.95
N GLU A 154 -0.92 2.99 -7.53
CA GLU A 154 -1.39 1.95 -8.45
C GLU A 154 -0.37 1.63 -9.55
N LEU A 155 0.92 1.69 -9.21
CA LEU A 155 2.00 1.34 -10.12
C LEU A 155 1.98 -0.16 -10.41
N ARG A 156 1.99 -0.51 -11.70
CA ARG A 156 1.90 -1.91 -12.16
C ARG A 156 2.93 -2.18 -13.25
N GLY A 157 3.47 -3.40 -13.22
CA GLY A 157 4.37 -3.88 -14.26
C GLY A 157 5.57 -2.94 -14.47
N LYS A 158 5.81 -2.56 -15.70
CA LYS A 158 6.94 -1.69 -16.09
C LYS A 158 6.82 -0.25 -15.59
N VAL A 159 5.59 0.22 -15.31
CA VAL A 159 5.35 1.62 -14.91
C VAL A 159 6.09 1.95 -13.60
N LEU A 160 6.23 0.99 -12.69
CA LEU A 160 7.01 1.21 -11.45
C LEU A 160 8.48 1.53 -11.78
N ALA A 161 9.13 0.72 -12.60
CA ALA A 161 10.54 0.93 -12.96
C ALA A 161 10.74 2.22 -13.78
N GLU A 162 9.82 2.55 -14.68
CA GLU A 162 9.83 3.80 -15.46
C GLU A 162 9.72 5.02 -14.55
N THR A 163 8.75 5.01 -13.62
CA THR A 163 8.54 6.10 -12.64
C THR A 163 9.78 6.29 -11.76
N LEU A 164 10.36 5.21 -11.23
CA LEU A 164 11.59 5.30 -10.45
C LEU A 164 12.76 5.80 -11.29
N GLY A 165 12.86 5.35 -12.55
CA GLY A 165 13.88 5.83 -13.49
C GLY A 165 13.84 7.35 -13.70
N GLU A 166 12.66 7.96 -13.71
CA GLU A 166 12.49 9.41 -13.82
C GLU A 166 12.85 10.12 -12.50
N LEU A 167 12.38 9.60 -11.37
CA LEU A 167 12.61 10.19 -10.05
C LEU A 167 14.08 10.15 -9.62
N PHE A 168 14.80 9.09 -9.95
CA PHE A 168 16.22 8.94 -9.60
C PHE A 168 17.19 9.63 -10.57
N LYS A 169 16.70 10.23 -11.67
CA LYS A 169 17.50 11.10 -12.56
C LYS A 169 17.64 12.53 -12.05
N GLN A 170 16.72 12.94 -11.15
CA GLN A 170 16.74 14.24 -10.50
C GLN A 170 17.66 14.23 -9.27
#